data_2deffcf087a2854832a4507dd9ffbcdd
#
_entry.id   2deffcf087a2854832a4507dd9ffbcdd
#
_cell.length_a   1.000
_cell.length_b   1.000
_cell.length_c   1.000
_cell.angle_alpha   90.00
_cell.angle_beta   90.00
_cell.angle_gamma   90.00
#
_symmetry.space_group_name_H-M   'P 1'
#
loop_
_entity.id
_entity.type
_entity.pdbx_description
1 polymer ?
#
loop_
_entity_poly.entity_id
_entity_poly.type
_entity_poly.pdbx_seq_one_letter_code
_entity_poly.pdbx_strand_id
1 'polypeptide(L)'
;MDRNQAIAKLIAYALEKQLIQPEEKNWAVNTLLEMLELDGCALPEIPVGEQIDLPEVMDALLDDAYERGVLKENSIVYRDLFDTKLMGALTPRPAQVIEKFNTLYRQSPKEATDWYYQFSQDTNYIRRDRIARDVQWKTMTEYGELDITINLSKPEKDPKAIAAARNLPASNYPRCQLCAENEGYAGRVNHPARQNHRIVPITINGSPWFLQYSPYVYYNEHCICLNREHVPMKIDRACFGKLLDFVRQFPHYFVGSNADLPIVGGSILAHDHFQGGHYTFAMEKAPVETPVCFAGFDDVQAGIVKWPMSVIRLNGEDPQRLIDLADRILTSWRGYTDREAMILAETDGEPHNTITPIARRRGECYELDLVLRNNLTTEEHPLGLYHPHAELHHIKKENIGLIEVMGLAVLPARLKAELAAVAEKLADGSNLRADELTASHADWAEAFAKNYTITKDNAMEIVQKETGLVFAKVLEHAGVYKRTPEGKEAFLRFIEQI
;
A
#
# COMPACT_ATOMS: atom_id res chain seq x y z
N MET A 1 20.26 -14.13 -24.34
CA MET A 1 19.50 -13.59 -25.50
C MET A 1 20.33 -12.50 -26.13
N ASP A 2 20.46 -12.49 -27.47
CA ASP A 2 21.16 -11.38 -28.13
C ASP A 2 20.24 -10.13 -28.25
N ARG A 3 20.85 -8.99 -28.50
CA ARG A 3 20.17 -7.69 -28.57
C ARG A 3 19.07 -7.63 -29.63
N ASN A 4 19.32 -8.15 -30.83
CA ASN A 4 18.34 -8.12 -31.92
C ASN A 4 17.12 -8.96 -31.57
N GLN A 5 17.32 -10.12 -30.97
CA GLN A 5 16.25 -10.97 -30.47
C GLN A 5 15.49 -10.30 -29.32
N ALA A 6 16.17 -9.61 -28.42
CA ALA A 6 15.53 -8.87 -27.31
C ALA A 6 14.66 -7.72 -27.84
N ILE A 7 15.14 -6.91 -28.80
CA ILE A 7 14.34 -5.87 -29.45
C ILE A 7 13.11 -6.48 -30.16
N ALA A 8 13.30 -7.56 -30.92
CA ALA A 8 12.21 -8.21 -31.63
C ALA A 8 11.14 -8.74 -30.69
N LYS A 9 11.53 -9.38 -29.58
CA LYS A 9 10.61 -9.85 -28.53
C LYS A 9 9.90 -8.71 -27.83
N LEU A 10 10.59 -7.61 -27.51
CA LEU A 10 9.98 -6.45 -26.89
C LEU A 10 8.89 -5.81 -27.78
N ILE A 11 9.16 -5.72 -29.08
CA ILE A 11 8.16 -5.23 -30.06
C ILE A 11 6.99 -6.22 -30.20
N ALA A 12 7.26 -7.52 -30.25
CA ALA A 12 6.21 -8.56 -30.30
C ALA A 12 5.32 -8.52 -29.05
N TYR A 13 5.93 -8.35 -27.88
CA TYR A 13 5.24 -8.15 -26.60
C TYR A 13 4.31 -6.91 -26.66
N ALA A 14 4.83 -5.77 -27.10
CA ALA A 14 4.07 -4.53 -27.15
C ALA A 14 2.87 -4.62 -28.09
N LEU A 15 3.00 -5.34 -29.23
CA LEU A 15 1.90 -5.63 -30.16
C LEU A 15 0.88 -6.57 -29.54
N GLU A 16 1.31 -7.67 -28.93
CA GLU A 16 0.43 -8.65 -28.26
C GLU A 16 -0.39 -8.00 -27.14
N LYS A 17 0.26 -7.16 -26.30
CA LYS A 17 -0.41 -6.44 -25.22
C LYS A 17 -1.16 -5.18 -25.67
N GLN A 18 -1.22 -4.93 -26.97
CA GLN A 18 -1.87 -3.76 -27.55
C GLN A 18 -1.36 -2.42 -26.99
N LEU A 19 -0.09 -2.38 -26.60
CA LEU A 19 0.57 -1.15 -26.18
C LEU A 19 0.89 -0.26 -27.37
N ILE A 20 1.19 -0.87 -28.54
CA ILE A 20 1.34 -0.21 -29.84
C ILE A 20 0.44 -0.88 -30.87
N GLN A 21 0.09 -0.14 -31.91
CA GLN A 21 -0.64 -0.67 -33.05
C GLN A 21 0.33 -1.23 -34.11
N PRO A 22 -0.10 -2.16 -35.01
CA PRO A 22 0.74 -2.70 -36.08
C PRO A 22 1.41 -1.61 -36.95
N GLU A 23 0.74 -0.52 -37.17
CA GLU A 23 1.20 0.61 -37.98
C GLU A 23 2.33 1.39 -37.27
N GLU A 24 2.43 1.29 -35.94
CA GLU A 24 3.44 1.96 -35.11
C GLU A 24 4.75 1.15 -34.99
N LYS A 25 4.78 -0.08 -35.54
CA LYS A 25 5.92 -1.00 -35.37
C LYS A 25 7.27 -0.37 -35.76
N ASN A 26 7.35 0.23 -36.95
CA ASN A 26 8.61 0.82 -37.43
C ASN A 26 9.02 2.04 -36.61
N TRP A 27 8.04 2.86 -36.20
CA TRP A 27 8.29 3.99 -35.31
C TRP A 27 8.82 3.53 -33.95
N ALA A 28 8.22 2.51 -33.37
CA ALA A 28 8.63 1.95 -32.08
C ALA A 28 10.04 1.37 -32.15
N VAL A 29 10.36 0.60 -33.21
CA VAL A 29 11.72 0.07 -33.44
C VAL A 29 12.73 1.22 -33.51
N ASN A 30 12.50 2.22 -34.32
CA ASN A 30 13.41 3.34 -34.49
C ASN A 30 13.59 4.16 -33.20
N THR A 31 12.54 4.29 -32.39
CA THR A 31 12.60 4.95 -31.09
C THR A 31 13.47 4.14 -30.09
N LEU A 32 13.32 2.81 -30.10
CA LEU A 32 14.19 1.94 -29.28
C LEU A 32 15.65 2.01 -29.74
N LEU A 33 15.91 2.03 -31.07
CA LEU A 33 17.28 2.16 -31.61
C LEU A 33 17.93 3.46 -31.16
N GLU A 34 17.22 4.59 -31.22
CA GLU A 34 17.71 5.89 -30.72
C GLU A 34 18.08 5.80 -29.22
N MET A 35 17.16 5.25 -28.40
CA MET A 35 17.39 5.14 -26.95
C MET A 35 18.55 4.21 -26.59
N LEU A 36 18.75 3.16 -27.39
CA LEU A 36 19.84 2.19 -27.25
C LEU A 36 21.15 2.63 -27.94
N GLU A 37 21.17 3.80 -28.59
CA GLU A 37 22.31 4.32 -29.36
C GLU A 37 22.78 3.31 -30.42
N LEU A 38 21.85 2.86 -31.28
CA LEU A 38 22.10 1.88 -32.33
C LEU A 38 21.75 2.46 -33.71
N ASP A 39 22.61 2.22 -34.70
CA ASP A 39 22.37 2.64 -36.10
C ASP A 39 21.35 1.75 -36.83
N GLY A 40 21.08 0.54 -36.31
CA GLY A 40 20.13 -0.41 -36.89
C GLY A 40 20.09 -1.74 -36.16
N CYS A 41 19.17 -2.59 -36.57
CA CYS A 41 19.01 -3.94 -36.04
C CYS A 41 18.52 -4.91 -37.15
N ALA A 42 18.85 -6.20 -36.97
CA ALA A 42 18.28 -7.28 -37.74
C ALA A 42 17.26 -8.00 -36.85
N LEU A 43 15.97 -7.71 -37.05
CA LEU A 43 14.93 -8.29 -36.22
C LEU A 43 14.57 -9.69 -36.69
N PRO A 44 14.82 -10.75 -35.90
CA PRO A 44 14.30 -12.08 -36.19
C PRO A 44 12.77 -12.10 -36.09
N GLU A 45 12.14 -13.01 -36.83
CA GLU A 45 10.73 -13.28 -36.66
C GLU A 45 10.48 -13.96 -35.30
N ILE A 46 9.53 -13.45 -34.56
CA ILE A 46 9.06 -14.05 -33.32
C ILE A 46 7.80 -14.85 -33.64
N PRO A 47 7.76 -16.17 -33.34
CA PRO A 47 6.58 -16.99 -33.57
C PRO A 47 5.32 -16.42 -32.90
N VAL A 48 4.21 -16.49 -33.62
CA VAL A 48 2.92 -16.09 -33.03
C VAL A 48 2.56 -16.99 -31.87
N GLY A 49 2.26 -16.39 -30.71
CA GLY A 49 1.95 -17.12 -29.47
C GLY A 49 3.16 -17.56 -28.65
N GLU A 50 4.38 -17.15 -29.04
CA GLU A 50 5.55 -17.34 -28.17
C GLU A 50 5.32 -16.58 -26.85
N GLN A 51 5.47 -17.29 -25.73
CA GLN A 51 5.42 -16.64 -24.41
C GLN A 51 6.69 -15.81 -24.20
N ILE A 52 6.52 -14.51 -24.03
CA ILE A 52 7.63 -13.58 -23.84
C ILE A 52 7.77 -13.28 -22.35
N ASP A 53 8.92 -13.65 -21.79
CA ASP A 53 9.33 -13.23 -20.46
C ASP A 53 9.90 -11.81 -20.54
N LEU A 54 9.07 -10.81 -20.19
CA LEU A 54 9.46 -9.40 -20.24
C LEU A 54 10.67 -9.07 -19.36
N PRO A 55 10.78 -9.54 -18.10
CA PRO A 55 12.00 -9.39 -17.30
C PRO A 55 13.26 -9.86 -17.99
N GLU A 56 13.25 -11.06 -18.60
CA GLU A 56 14.42 -11.60 -19.32
C GLU A 56 14.80 -10.72 -20.53
N VAL A 57 13.80 -10.25 -21.28
CA VAL A 57 13.99 -9.35 -22.42
C VAL A 57 14.60 -8.03 -21.98
N MET A 58 14.06 -7.44 -20.91
CA MET A 58 14.56 -6.16 -20.39
C MET A 58 15.95 -6.29 -19.83
N ASP A 59 16.26 -7.35 -19.08
CA ASP A 59 17.60 -7.62 -18.57
C ASP A 59 18.63 -7.74 -19.71
N ALA A 60 18.30 -8.46 -20.78
CA ALA A 60 19.20 -8.57 -21.95
C ALA A 60 19.49 -7.19 -22.61
N LEU A 61 18.49 -6.32 -22.73
CA LEU A 61 18.66 -4.98 -23.29
C LEU A 61 19.48 -4.07 -22.36
N LEU A 62 19.26 -4.16 -21.06
CA LEU A 62 19.98 -3.37 -20.05
C LEU A 62 21.43 -3.80 -19.93
N ASP A 63 21.72 -5.11 -20.02
CA ASP A 63 23.09 -5.66 -20.00
C ASP A 63 23.86 -5.21 -21.25
N ASP A 64 23.27 -5.33 -22.45
CA ASP A 64 23.87 -4.82 -23.69
C ASP A 64 24.14 -3.31 -23.62
N ALA A 65 23.17 -2.54 -23.11
CA ALA A 65 23.31 -1.09 -22.94
C ALA A 65 24.43 -0.73 -21.95
N TYR A 66 24.59 -1.51 -20.88
CA TYR A 66 25.68 -1.32 -19.92
C TYR A 66 27.04 -1.68 -20.51
N GLU A 67 27.16 -2.82 -21.19
CA GLU A 67 28.40 -3.25 -21.84
C GLU A 67 28.90 -2.24 -22.90
N ARG A 68 27.96 -1.59 -23.59
CA ARG A 68 28.29 -0.55 -24.59
C ARG A 68 28.48 0.86 -23.98
N GLY A 69 28.27 1.03 -22.68
CA GLY A 69 28.42 2.30 -21.98
C GLY A 69 27.25 3.29 -22.18
N VAL A 70 26.13 2.85 -22.76
CA VAL A 70 24.87 3.64 -22.86
C VAL A 70 24.24 3.76 -21.48
N LEU A 71 24.14 2.65 -20.76
CA LEU A 71 23.79 2.64 -19.34
C LEU A 71 25.07 2.85 -18.52
N LYS A 72 25.14 3.97 -17.79
CA LYS A 72 26.37 4.39 -17.11
C LYS A 72 26.74 3.58 -15.89
N GLU A 73 25.76 3.07 -15.17
CA GLU A 73 25.94 2.29 -13.94
C GLU A 73 24.99 1.09 -13.90
N ASN A 74 25.50 -0.07 -13.47
CA ASN A 74 24.70 -1.30 -13.36
C ASN A 74 24.12 -1.47 -11.95
N SER A 75 23.51 -0.41 -11.41
CA SER A 75 22.73 -0.50 -10.16
C SER A 75 21.26 -0.55 -10.44
N ILE A 76 20.47 -1.07 -9.50
CA ILE A 76 19.01 -1.22 -9.65
C ILE A 76 18.33 0.12 -9.97
N VAL A 77 18.82 1.23 -9.43
CA VAL A 77 18.25 2.57 -9.67
C VAL A 77 18.45 2.99 -11.12
N TYR A 78 19.64 2.84 -11.67
CA TYR A 78 19.93 3.22 -13.06
C TYR A 78 19.26 2.26 -14.06
N ARG A 79 19.22 0.97 -13.73
CA ARG A 79 18.45 -0.02 -14.53
C ARG A 79 16.97 0.35 -14.57
N ASP A 80 16.38 0.71 -13.44
CA ASP A 80 14.97 1.10 -13.36
C ASP A 80 14.66 2.38 -14.16
N LEU A 81 15.57 3.37 -14.14
CA LEU A 81 15.41 4.58 -14.94
C LEU A 81 15.42 4.24 -16.44
N PHE A 82 16.32 3.37 -16.88
CA PHE A 82 16.47 3.04 -18.29
C PHE A 82 15.41 2.07 -18.79
N ASP A 83 15.05 1.05 -18.01
CA ASP A 83 13.93 0.14 -18.25
C ASP A 83 12.63 0.94 -18.44
N THR A 84 12.33 1.84 -17.51
CA THR A 84 11.13 2.68 -17.58
C THR A 84 11.14 3.60 -18.80
N LYS A 85 12.32 4.07 -19.24
CA LYS A 85 12.48 4.84 -20.47
C LYS A 85 12.12 4.01 -21.70
N LEU A 86 12.63 2.78 -21.82
CA LEU A 86 12.34 1.88 -22.94
C LEU A 86 10.84 1.52 -22.98
N MET A 87 10.26 1.12 -21.86
CA MET A 87 8.84 0.81 -21.76
C MET A 87 7.96 2.03 -22.03
N GLY A 88 8.39 3.21 -21.61
CA GLY A 88 7.69 4.47 -21.85
C GLY A 88 7.53 4.80 -23.33
N ALA A 89 8.50 4.41 -24.17
CA ALA A 89 8.42 4.55 -25.63
C ALA A 89 7.31 3.71 -26.25
N LEU A 90 6.97 2.60 -25.61
CA LEU A 90 5.93 1.66 -26.10
C LEU A 90 4.57 1.88 -25.40
N THR A 91 4.52 2.78 -24.41
CA THR A 91 3.30 3.01 -23.64
C THR A 91 2.39 4.02 -24.37
N PRO A 92 1.10 3.70 -24.57
CA PRO A 92 0.13 4.61 -25.20
C PRO A 92 0.12 5.99 -24.51
N ARG A 93 -0.23 7.01 -25.27
CA ARG A 93 -0.33 8.38 -24.73
C ARG A 93 -1.47 8.51 -23.73
N PRO A 94 -1.40 9.47 -22.76
CA PRO A 94 -2.45 9.66 -21.76
C PRO A 94 -3.86 9.75 -22.34
N ALA A 95 -4.06 10.50 -23.42
CA ALA A 95 -5.37 10.66 -24.04
C ALA A 95 -5.98 9.33 -24.50
N GLN A 96 -5.18 8.42 -25.06
CA GLN A 96 -5.63 7.11 -25.54
C GLN A 96 -6.06 6.21 -24.36
N VAL A 97 -5.30 6.25 -23.27
CA VAL A 97 -5.59 5.49 -22.03
C VAL A 97 -6.87 6.00 -21.37
N ILE A 98 -7.02 7.32 -21.26
CA ILE A 98 -8.21 7.98 -20.70
C ILE A 98 -9.45 7.66 -21.54
N GLU A 99 -9.37 7.74 -22.87
CA GLU A 99 -10.47 7.42 -23.77
C GLU A 99 -10.91 5.96 -23.63
N LYS A 100 -9.93 5.03 -23.60
CA LYS A 100 -10.22 3.60 -23.45
C LYS A 100 -10.86 3.32 -22.10
N PHE A 101 -10.30 3.86 -20.99
CA PHE A 101 -10.87 3.73 -19.66
C PHE A 101 -12.31 4.25 -19.62
N ASN A 102 -12.56 5.46 -20.11
CA ASN A 102 -13.90 6.05 -20.11
C ASN A 102 -14.90 5.28 -20.97
N THR A 103 -14.44 4.67 -22.05
CA THR A 103 -15.28 3.83 -22.91
C THR A 103 -15.71 2.56 -22.18
N LEU A 104 -14.81 1.89 -21.49
CA LEU A 104 -15.11 0.72 -20.68
C LEU A 104 -15.95 1.10 -19.44
N TYR A 105 -15.65 2.22 -18.80
CA TYR A 105 -16.37 2.69 -17.61
C TYR A 105 -17.86 2.94 -17.90
N ARG A 106 -18.21 3.43 -19.10
CA ARG A 106 -19.61 3.57 -19.51
C ARG A 106 -20.35 2.23 -19.63
N GLN A 107 -19.61 1.13 -19.83
CA GLN A 107 -20.19 -0.22 -19.88
C GLN A 107 -20.23 -0.81 -18.46
N SER A 108 -19.09 -0.78 -17.77
CA SER A 108 -18.94 -1.29 -16.41
C SER A 108 -17.74 -0.64 -15.72
N PRO A 109 -17.90 -0.06 -14.52
CA PRO A 109 -16.76 0.40 -13.72
C PRO A 109 -15.71 -0.70 -13.48
N LYS A 110 -16.17 -1.94 -13.29
CA LYS A 110 -15.30 -3.09 -13.08
C LYS A 110 -14.47 -3.42 -14.31
N GLU A 111 -15.07 -3.44 -15.50
CA GLU A 111 -14.32 -3.68 -16.74
C GLU A 111 -13.25 -2.62 -16.99
N ALA A 112 -13.54 -1.36 -16.67
CA ALA A 112 -12.57 -0.28 -16.79
C ALA A 112 -11.38 -0.45 -15.84
N THR A 113 -11.63 -0.81 -14.57
CA THR A 113 -10.59 -1.03 -13.58
C THR A 113 -9.78 -2.29 -13.87
N ASP A 114 -10.43 -3.41 -14.26
CA ASP A 114 -9.76 -4.65 -14.65
C ASP A 114 -8.78 -4.39 -15.82
N TRP A 115 -9.26 -3.71 -16.88
CA TRP A 115 -8.41 -3.35 -18.00
C TRP A 115 -7.25 -2.43 -17.59
N TYR A 116 -7.52 -1.41 -16.79
CA TYR A 116 -6.50 -0.43 -16.39
C TYR A 116 -5.46 -1.05 -15.43
N TYR A 117 -5.87 -2.00 -14.59
CA TYR A 117 -4.94 -2.77 -13.76
C TYR A 117 -4.04 -3.67 -14.62
N GLN A 118 -4.62 -4.39 -15.60
CA GLN A 118 -3.86 -5.20 -16.54
C GLN A 118 -2.91 -4.33 -17.38
N PHE A 119 -3.37 -3.19 -17.88
CA PHE A 119 -2.53 -2.21 -18.57
C PHE A 119 -1.33 -1.74 -17.73
N SER A 120 -1.56 -1.46 -16.46
CA SER A 120 -0.48 -1.04 -15.54
C SER A 120 0.57 -2.13 -15.30
N GLN A 121 0.18 -3.41 -15.43
CA GLN A 121 1.10 -4.55 -15.43
C GLN A 121 1.83 -4.70 -16.77
N ASP A 122 1.11 -4.60 -17.87
CA ASP A 122 1.65 -4.79 -19.22
C ASP A 122 2.65 -3.70 -19.61
N THR A 123 2.50 -2.48 -19.08
CA THR A 123 3.50 -1.40 -19.23
C THR A 123 4.73 -1.56 -18.35
N ASN A 124 4.82 -2.63 -17.55
CA ASN A 124 5.88 -2.83 -16.53
C ASN A 124 5.94 -1.71 -15.48
N TYR A 125 4.87 -0.92 -15.34
CA TYR A 125 4.73 0.01 -14.22
C TYR A 125 4.56 -0.76 -12.90
N ILE A 126 3.72 -1.80 -12.93
CA ILE A 126 3.62 -2.82 -11.88
C ILE A 126 4.57 -3.96 -12.26
N ARG A 127 5.67 -4.08 -11.54
CA ARG A 127 6.72 -5.09 -11.80
C ARG A 127 6.35 -6.41 -11.16
N ARG A 128 5.65 -7.27 -11.90
CA ARG A 128 5.14 -8.58 -11.42
C ARG A 128 6.25 -9.50 -10.91
N ASP A 129 7.41 -9.49 -11.57
CA ASP A 129 8.59 -10.28 -11.18
C ASP A 129 9.10 -9.93 -9.78
N ARG A 130 9.02 -8.65 -9.40
CA ARG A 130 9.42 -8.19 -8.06
C ARG A 130 8.38 -8.54 -7.02
N ILE A 131 7.11 -8.33 -7.34
CA ILE A 131 5.99 -8.66 -6.43
C ILE A 131 5.97 -10.17 -6.15
N ALA A 132 6.26 -11.00 -7.13
CA ALA A 132 6.34 -12.46 -6.97
C ALA A 132 7.45 -12.92 -5.98
N ARG A 133 8.37 -12.05 -5.58
CA ARG A 133 9.40 -12.34 -4.58
C ARG A 133 8.93 -12.10 -3.16
N ASP A 134 7.85 -11.34 -2.96
CA ASP A 134 7.27 -11.08 -1.64
C ASP A 134 6.92 -12.40 -0.96
N VAL A 135 7.22 -12.50 0.34
CA VAL A 135 6.86 -13.67 1.13
C VAL A 135 5.52 -13.38 1.81
N GLN A 136 4.54 -14.20 1.54
CA GLN A 136 3.17 -14.00 2.02
C GLN A 136 2.64 -15.25 2.72
N TRP A 137 1.94 -15.06 3.83
CA TRP A 137 1.21 -16.11 4.52
C TRP A 137 0.04 -15.52 5.31
N LYS A 138 -0.78 -16.37 5.87
CA LYS A 138 -1.92 -15.98 6.70
C LYS A 138 -1.79 -16.56 8.09
N THR A 139 -2.24 -15.82 9.09
CA THR A 139 -2.23 -16.28 10.48
C THR A 139 -3.61 -16.11 11.09
N MET A 140 -4.17 -17.20 11.58
CA MET A 140 -5.43 -17.17 12.32
C MET A 140 -5.22 -16.59 13.72
N THR A 141 -6.04 -15.62 14.09
CA THR A 141 -6.06 -14.96 15.40
C THR A 141 -7.46 -14.95 15.98
N GLU A 142 -7.63 -14.47 17.20
CA GLU A 142 -8.96 -14.23 17.78
C GLU A 142 -9.79 -13.17 17.05
N TYR A 143 -9.16 -12.34 16.23
CA TYR A 143 -9.78 -11.29 15.42
C TYR A 143 -10.08 -11.72 13.97
N GLY A 144 -9.74 -12.96 13.64
CA GLY A 144 -9.84 -13.53 12.30
C GLY A 144 -8.46 -13.79 11.67
N GLU A 145 -8.47 -14.10 10.39
CA GLU A 145 -7.28 -14.44 9.61
C GLU A 145 -6.58 -13.18 9.11
N LEU A 146 -5.40 -12.88 9.67
CA LEU A 146 -4.56 -11.74 9.27
C LEU A 146 -3.68 -12.11 8.08
N ASP A 147 -3.49 -11.17 7.16
CA ASP A 147 -2.55 -11.28 6.05
C ASP A 147 -1.18 -10.75 6.46
N ILE A 148 -0.12 -11.51 6.21
CA ILE A 148 1.25 -11.13 6.54
C ILE A 148 2.09 -11.13 5.28
N THR A 149 2.77 -10.02 5.00
CA THR A 149 3.65 -9.86 3.84
C THR A 149 5.00 -9.32 4.26
N ILE A 150 6.07 -10.03 3.93
CA ILE A 150 7.42 -9.45 3.91
C ILE A 150 7.62 -8.85 2.52
N ASN A 151 7.67 -7.52 2.45
CA ASN A 151 7.75 -6.81 1.19
C ASN A 151 9.18 -6.78 0.65
N LEU A 152 9.38 -7.40 -0.50
CA LEU A 152 10.66 -7.45 -1.23
C LEU A 152 10.57 -6.71 -2.57
N SER A 153 9.38 -6.27 -2.95
CA SER A 153 9.13 -5.56 -4.23
C SER A 153 9.66 -4.13 -4.23
N LYS A 154 9.76 -3.51 -3.04
CA LYS A 154 10.36 -2.18 -2.89
C LYS A 154 11.88 -2.31 -2.86
N PRO A 155 12.60 -1.74 -3.86
CA PRO A 155 14.05 -1.83 -3.89
C PRO A 155 14.67 -1.23 -2.63
N GLU A 156 15.62 -1.95 -2.02
CA GLU A 156 16.47 -1.36 -0.99
C GLU A 156 17.33 -0.27 -1.63
N LYS A 157 17.51 0.82 -0.89
CA LYS A 157 18.32 1.94 -1.38
C LYS A 157 19.79 1.52 -1.38
N ASP A 158 20.38 1.41 -2.57
CA ASP A 158 21.83 1.20 -2.73
C ASP A 158 22.60 2.34 -2.02
N PRO A 159 23.60 2.05 -1.16
CA PRO A 159 24.43 3.05 -0.52
C PRO A 159 25.09 4.03 -1.50
N LYS A 160 25.50 3.59 -2.69
CA LYS A 160 26.05 4.45 -3.74
C LYS A 160 25.00 5.39 -4.30
N ALA A 161 23.77 4.88 -4.54
CA ALA A 161 22.65 5.72 -4.98
C ALA A 161 22.25 6.74 -3.91
N ILE A 162 22.31 6.40 -2.62
CA ILE A 162 22.09 7.35 -1.51
C ILE A 162 23.15 8.45 -1.53
N ALA A 163 24.43 8.09 -1.71
CA ALA A 163 25.54 9.05 -1.78
C ALA A 163 25.40 9.97 -2.99
N ALA A 164 25.08 9.42 -4.17
CA ALA A 164 24.84 10.18 -5.38
C ALA A 164 23.65 11.14 -5.22
N ALA A 165 22.56 10.69 -4.58
CA ALA A 165 21.38 11.49 -4.33
C ALA A 165 21.65 12.73 -3.44
N ARG A 166 22.58 12.61 -2.47
CA ARG A 166 22.97 13.73 -1.59
C ARG A 166 23.65 14.87 -2.35
N ASN A 167 24.31 14.57 -3.46
CA ASN A 167 25.03 15.55 -4.28
C ASN A 167 24.17 16.18 -5.39
N LEU A 168 22.90 15.75 -5.53
CA LEU A 168 22.00 16.31 -6.53
C LEU A 168 21.41 17.65 -6.06
N PRO A 169 21.24 18.62 -6.97
CA PRO A 169 20.50 19.83 -6.66
C PRO A 169 19.10 19.52 -6.16
N ALA A 170 18.61 20.28 -5.18
CA ALA A 170 17.22 20.18 -4.75
C ALA A 170 16.29 20.49 -5.94
N SER A 171 15.32 19.61 -6.18
CA SER A 171 14.32 19.81 -7.22
C SER A 171 12.92 19.70 -6.60
N ASN A 172 12.09 20.68 -6.91
CA ASN A 172 10.69 20.72 -6.51
C ASN A 172 9.74 20.20 -7.61
N TYR A 173 10.28 19.50 -8.61
CA TYR A 173 9.50 18.92 -9.71
C TYR A 173 9.86 17.44 -9.94
N PRO A 174 8.87 16.57 -9.88
CA PRO A 174 7.55 16.74 -9.23
C PRO A 174 7.70 17.06 -7.73
N ARG A 175 6.73 17.75 -7.14
CA ARG A 175 6.78 18.13 -5.71
C ARG A 175 6.77 16.93 -4.77
N CYS A 176 6.00 15.88 -5.11
CA CYS A 176 6.01 14.60 -4.39
C CYS A 176 5.68 13.45 -5.36
N GLN A 177 5.72 12.21 -4.86
CA GLN A 177 5.45 11.01 -5.68
C GLN A 177 3.98 10.84 -6.10
N LEU A 178 3.06 11.63 -5.53
CA LEU A 178 1.63 11.60 -5.86
C LEU A 178 1.20 12.76 -6.78
N CYS A 179 2.09 13.69 -7.11
CA CYS A 179 1.73 14.78 -8.03
C CYS A 179 1.51 14.25 -9.44
N ALA A 180 0.51 14.83 -10.14
CA ALA A 180 0.19 14.46 -11.52
C ALA A 180 1.37 14.61 -12.50
N GLU A 181 2.30 15.51 -12.19
CA GLU A 181 3.55 15.74 -12.94
C GLU A 181 4.48 14.53 -12.98
N ASN A 182 4.21 13.49 -12.19
CA ASN A 182 4.92 12.21 -12.31
C ASN A 182 4.58 11.47 -13.59
N GLU A 183 3.38 11.65 -14.17
CA GLU A 183 3.03 10.99 -15.42
C GLU A 183 4.01 11.33 -16.53
N GLY A 184 4.67 10.33 -17.09
CA GLY A 184 5.68 10.52 -18.14
C GLY A 184 7.03 11.05 -17.66
N TYR A 185 7.22 11.27 -16.34
CA TYR A 185 8.46 11.83 -15.81
C TYR A 185 9.64 10.85 -15.95
N ALA A 186 10.78 11.36 -16.45
CA ALA A 186 11.97 10.53 -16.70
C ALA A 186 12.64 9.99 -15.42
N GLY A 187 12.33 10.58 -14.28
CA GLY A 187 12.96 10.20 -13.02
C GLY A 187 14.38 10.76 -12.86
N ARG A 188 14.97 10.43 -11.73
CA ARG A 188 16.36 10.72 -11.35
C ARG A 188 16.76 9.80 -10.22
N VAL A 189 18.02 9.76 -9.84
CA VAL A 189 18.55 8.81 -8.82
C VAL A 189 17.77 8.85 -7.48
N ASN A 190 17.20 10.00 -7.12
CA ASN A 190 16.39 10.16 -5.89
C ASN A 190 14.88 10.30 -6.13
N HIS A 191 14.40 10.10 -7.37
CA HIS A 191 12.98 10.15 -7.70
C HIS A 191 12.67 9.14 -8.81
N PRO A 192 11.70 8.25 -8.65
CA PRO A 192 11.46 7.17 -9.61
C PRO A 192 11.01 7.69 -10.98
N ALA A 193 11.43 7.00 -12.04
CA ALA A 193 10.92 7.21 -13.39
C ALA A 193 9.45 6.75 -13.49
N ARG A 194 8.68 7.42 -14.36
CA ARG A 194 7.24 7.18 -14.57
C ARG A 194 6.83 7.33 -16.04
N GLN A 195 7.76 7.13 -16.99
CA GLN A 195 7.46 7.27 -18.42
C GLN A 195 6.43 6.24 -18.91
N ASN A 196 6.38 5.06 -18.29
CA ASN A 196 5.43 3.98 -18.53
C ASN A 196 4.18 4.03 -17.63
N HIS A 197 4.01 5.11 -16.87
CA HIS A 197 2.86 5.31 -15.98
C HIS A 197 1.84 6.25 -16.61
N ARG A 198 0.55 5.92 -16.44
CA ARG A 198 -0.58 6.76 -16.84
C ARG A 198 -1.55 6.90 -15.67
N ILE A 199 -2.15 8.06 -15.53
CA ILE A 199 -3.17 8.35 -14.54
C ILE A 199 -4.50 8.64 -15.22
N VAL A 200 -5.61 8.29 -14.57
CA VAL A 200 -6.95 8.50 -15.11
C VAL A 200 -7.65 9.59 -14.31
N PRO A 201 -8.09 10.68 -14.94
CA PRO A 201 -8.85 11.72 -14.26
C PRO A 201 -10.22 11.17 -13.86
N ILE A 202 -10.59 11.42 -12.59
CA ILE A 202 -11.90 11.11 -12.02
C ILE A 202 -12.42 12.33 -11.28
N THR A 203 -13.72 12.36 -11.01
CA THR A 203 -14.34 13.40 -10.19
C THR A 203 -14.86 12.76 -8.92
N ILE A 204 -14.40 13.23 -7.77
CA ILE A 204 -14.88 12.76 -6.47
C ILE A 204 -15.56 13.94 -5.74
N ASN A 205 -16.83 13.78 -5.41
CA ASN A 205 -17.63 14.78 -4.72
C ASN A 205 -17.51 16.18 -5.37
N GLY A 206 -17.59 16.22 -6.70
CA GLY A 206 -17.53 17.47 -7.49
C GLY A 206 -16.14 18.10 -7.65
N SER A 207 -15.08 17.50 -7.10
CA SER A 207 -13.70 17.96 -7.24
C SER A 207 -12.85 17.06 -8.14
N PRO A 208 -11.82 17.61 -8.81
CA PRO A 208 -10.98 16.85 -9.73
C PRO A 208 -9.92 16.03 -8.99
N TRP A 209 -9.86 14.75 -9.30
CA TRP A 209 -8.93 13.75 -8.77
C TRP A 209 -8.33 12.93 -9.89
N PHE A 210 -7.36 12.09 -9.55
CA PHE A 210 -6.83 11.06 -10.45
C PHE A 210 -6.85 9.70 -9.76
N LEU A 211 -7.05 8.67 -10.56
CA LEU A 211 -6.91 7.26 -10.18
C LEU A 211 -5.62 6.71 -10.76
N GLN A 212 -4.86 5.98 -9.97
CA GLN A 212 -3.70 5.19 -10.37
C GLN A 212 -3.58 3.93 -9.52
N TYR A 213 -2.82 2.94 -9.99
CA TYR A 213 -2.43 1.81 -9.14
C TYR A 213 -1.12 2.06 -8.43
N SER A 214 -0.93 1.42 -7.27
CA SER A 214 0.36 1.39 -6.60
C SER A 214 1.29 0.41 -7.32
N PRO A 215 2.54 0.78 -7.60
CA PRO A 215 3.48 -0.15 -8.22
C PRO A 215 3.92 -1.30 -7.30
N TYR A 216 3.62 -1.20 -6.00
CA TYR A 216 4.04 -2.20 -5.00
C TYR A 216 2.98 -3.28 -4.74
N VAL A 217 1.72 -3.05 -5.10
CA VAL A 217 0.60 -4.01 -5.05
C VAL A 217 0.58 -4.83 -3.76
N TYR A 218 0.36 -4.18 -2.63
CA TYR A 218 0.26 -4.88 -1.33
C TYR A 218 -0.94 -5.83 -1.26
N TYR A 219 -1.98 -5.59 -2.06
CA TYR A 219 -3.17 -6.41 -2.23
C TYR A 219 -3.74 -6.21 -3.65
N ASN A 220 -4.69 -7.06 -4.04
CA ASN A 220 -5.23 -7.02 -5.40
C ASN A 220 -5.81 -5.66 -5.76
N GLU A 221 -5.41 -5.14 -6.93
CA GLU A 221 -5.85 -3.85 -7.47
C GLU A 221 -5.63 -2.67 -6.51
N HIS A 222 -4.52 -2.70 -5.74
CA HIS A 222 -4.17 -1.60 -4.84
C HIS A 222 -4.07 -0.29 -5.60
N CYS A 223 -5.08 0.56 -5.48
CA CYS A 223 -5.16 1.86 -6.13
C CYS A 223 -4.91 3.02 -5.17
N ILE A 224 -4.54 4.15 -5.75
CA ILE A 224 -4.38 5.43 -5.07
C ILE A 224 -5.24 6.45 -5.83
N CYS A 225 -6.14 7.10 -5.10
CA CYS A 225 -6.86 8.28 -5.59
C CYS A 225 -6.14 9.50 -5.06
N LEU A 226 -5.61 10.35 -5.93
CA LEU A 226 -4.85 11.53 -5.53
C LEU A 226 -5.60 12.82 -5.93
N ASN A 227 -5.61 13.78 -5.05
CA ASN A 227 -6.16 15.08 -5.35
C ASN A 227 -5.34 15.73 -6.47
N ARG A 228 -6.00 16.38 -7.43
CA ARG A 228 -5.32 17.12 -8.50
C ARG A 228 -4.38 18.20 -7.95
N GLU A 229 -4.77 18.82 -6.85
CA GLU A 229 -4.00 19.86 -6.19
C GLU A 229 -3.14 19.26 -5.08
N HIS A 230 -1.90 19.75 -4.97
CA HIS A 230 -1.00 19.38 -3.89
C HIS A 230 -1.36 20.15 -2.61
N VAL A 231 -2.36 19.65 -1.91
CA VAL A 231 -2.87 20.19 -0.64
C VAL A 231 -2.72 19.15 0.46
N PRO A 232 -2.52 19.55 1.72
CA PRO A 232 -2.42 18.61 2.84
C PRO A 232 -3.68 17.77 3.01
N MET A 233 -3.48 16.53 3.50
CA MET A 233 -4.57 15.65 3.91
C MET A 233 -5.34 16.26 5.08
N LYS A 234 -6.65 16.03 5.08
CA LYS A 234 -7.53 16.47 6.17
C LYS A 234 -8.66 15.46 6.35
N ILE A 235 -8.82 15.00 7.57
CA ILE A 235 -9.98 14.21 7.94
C ILE A 235 -11.06 15.15 8.46
N ASP A 236 -12.13 15.28 7.68
CA ASP A 236 -13.29 16.11 7.99
C ASP A 236 -14.54 15.54 7.30
N ARG A 237 -15.66 16.23 7.47
CA ARG A 237 -16.93 15.89 6.83
C ARG A 237 -16.80 15.68 5.31
N ALA A 238 -16.03 16.52 4.63
CA ALA A 238 -15.83 16.43 3.19
C ALA A 238 -15.05 15.14 2.81
N CYS A 239 -14.11 14.71 3.65
CA CYS A 239 -13.40 13.44 3.47
C CYS A 239 -14.37 12.25 3.45
N PHE A 240 -15.29 12.16 4.41
CA PHE A 240 -16.30 11.08 4.43
C PHE A 240 -17.18 11.10 3.19
N GLY A 241 -17.61 12.28 2.75
CA GLY A 241 -18.37 12.44 1.51
C GLY A 241 -17.61 11.96 0.27
N LYS A 242 -16.30 12.27 0.19
CA LYS A 242 -15.43 11.82 -0.90
C LYS A 242 -15.27 10.29 -0.93
N LEU A 243 -15.07 9.66 0.22
CA LEU A 243 -14.93 8.21 0.33
C LEU A 243 -16.22 7.50 -0.11
N LEU A 244 -17.38 7.95 0.35
CA LEU A 244 -18.68 7.36 -0.03
C LEU A 244 -19.02 7.61 -1.50
N ASP A 245 -18.66 8.77 -2.06
CA ASP A 245 -18.82 9.03 -3.49
C ASP A 245 -17.93 8.14 -4.35
N PHE A 246 -16.69 7.88 -3.93
CA PHE A 246 -15.80 6.95 -4.64
C PHE A 246 -16.38 5.53 -4.71
N VAL A 247 -16.86 4.98 -3.59
CA VAL A 247 -17.43 3.61 -3.61
C VAL A 247 -18.80 3.54 -4.28
N ARG A 248 -19.46 4.68 -4.49
CA ARG A 248 -20.64 4.78 -5.37
C ARG A 248 -20.25 4.63 -6.84
N GLN A 249 -19.12 5.20 -7.24
CA GLN A 249 -18.60 5.14 -8.61
C GLN A 249 -17.92 3.79 -8.91
N PHE A 250 -17.25 3.20 -7.92
CA PHE A 250 -16.53 1.93 -8.00
C PHE A 250 -17.01 0.97 -6.90
N PRO A 251 -18.24 0.42 -7.04
CA PRO A 251 -18.89 -0.34 -5.94
C PRO A 251 -18.21 -1.66 -5.59
N HIS A 252 -17.32 -2.16 -6.43
CA HIS A 252 -16.50 -3.35 -6.21
C HIS A 252 -15.20 -3.06 -5.44
N TYR A 253 -14.90 -1.78 -5.16
CA TYR A 253 -13.74 -1.34 -4.40
C TYR A 253 -14.13 -0.93 -2.98
N PHE A 254 -13.19 -1.09 -2.04
CA PHE A 254 -13.13 -0.29 -0.84
C PHE A 254 -12.26 0.94 -1.09
N VAL A 255 -12.36 1.95 -0.22
CA VAL A 255 -11.43 3.09 -0.18
C VAL A 255 -11.31 3.59 1.25
N GLY A 256 -10.11 4.04 1.63
CA GLY A 256 -9.88 4.64 2.93
C GLY A 256 -8.84 5.75 2.88
N SER A 257 -8.80 6.54 3.93
CA SER A 257 -7.79 7.57 4.15
C SER A 257 -6.87 7.19 5.30
N ASN A 258 -5.57 7.46 5.15
CA ASN A 258 -4.71 7.53 6.35
C ASN A 258 -5.21 8.66 7.27
N ALA A 259 -4.87 8.57 8.54
CA ALA A 259 -5.08 9.65 9.48
C ALA A 259 -4.25 10.89 9.10
N ASP A 260 -4.72 12.08 9.46
CA ASP A 260 -4.12 13.38 9.10
C ASP A 260 -3.11 13.92 10.13
N LEU A 261 -2.79 13.14 11.17
CA LEU A 261 -1.80 13.50 12.18
C LEU A 261 -0.52 12.67 12.06
N PRO A 262 0.63 13.21 12.45
CA PRO A 262 1.90 12.46 12.53
C PRO A 262 1.77 11.21 13.41
N ILE A 263 2.70 10.24 13.24
CA ILE A 263 2.77 8.97 14.00
C ILE A 263 1.66 7.98 13.60
N VAL A 264 0.42 8.42 13.51
CA VAL A 264 -0.76 7.61 13.18
C VAL A 264 -1.22 7.77 11.73
N GLY A 265 -0.61 8.69 10.98
CA GLY A 265 -0.85 8.92 9.55
C GLY A 265 0.09 8.14 8.64
N GLY A 266 -0.14 8.28 7.34
CA GLY A 266 0.74 7.73 6.30
C GLY A 266 2.00 8.55 6.08
N SER A 267 2.83 8.12 5.14
CA SER A 267 4.12 8.76 4.83
C SER A 267 4.02 10.08 4.05
N ILE A 268 2.87 10.36 3.41
CA ILE A 268 2.66 11.56 2.58
C ILE A 268 1.42 12.29 3.10
N LEU A 269 1.60 13.10 4.14
CA LEU A 269 0.53 13.94 4.69
C LEU A 269 0.32 15.26 3.92
N ALA A 270 1.31 15.66 3.14
CA ALA A 270 1.32 16.95 2.42
C ALA A 270 0.49 16.93 1.13
N HIS A 271 0.03 15.76 0.67
CA HIS A 271 -0.77 15.62 -0.54
C HIS A 271 -1.99 14.75 -0.26
N ASP A 272 -3.19 15.34 -0.35
CA ASP A 272 -4.46 14.67 -0.09
C ASP A 272 -4.68 13.51 -1.06
N HIS A 273 -4.84 12.31 -0.50
CA HIS A 273 -4.99 11.08 -1.26
C HIS A 273 -5.72 10.00 -0.46
N PHE A 274 -6.33 9.07 -1.17
CA PHE A 274 -6.95 7.87 -0.61
C PHE A 274 -6.31 6.61 -1.19
N GLN A 275 -6.40 5.52 -0.46
CA GLN A 275 -6.01 4.19 -0.94
C GLN A 275 -7.24 3.29 -0.99
N GLY A 276 -7.35 2.53 -2.06
CA GLY A 276 -8.47 1.63 -2.28
C GLY A 276 -8.05 0.41 -3.11
N GLY A 277 -9.04 -0.38 -3.52
CA GLY A 277 -8.81 -1.55 -4.36
C GLY A 277 -9.85 -2.63 -4.21
N HIS A 278 -9.67 -3.71 -4.95
CA HIS A 278 -10.55 -4.88 -4.94
C HIS A 278 -9.99 -5.96 -4.01
N TYR A 279 -10.16 -5.78 -2.71
CA TYR A 279 -9.68 -6.70 -1.69
C TYR A 279 -10.58 -6.68 -0.46
N THR A 280 -10.73 -7.84 0.19
CA THR A 280 -11.53 -8.00 1.42
C THR A 280 -10.61 -8.32 2.59
N PHE A 281 -10.38 -7.34 3.44
CA PHE A 281 -9.50 -7.45 4.61
C PHE A 281 -10.15 -8.17 5.79
N ALA A 282 -9.33 -8.60 6.75
CA ALA A 282 -9.79 -9.24 7.99
C ALA A 282 -10.73 -8.34 8.79
N MET A 283 -10.43 -7.03 8.90
CA MET A 283 -11.29 -6.07 9.61
C MET A 283 -12.69 -5.97 8.98
N GLU A 284 -12.79 -6.04 7.66
CA GLU A 284 -14.07 -6.04 6.96
C GLU A 284 -14.95 -7.23 7.34
N LYS A 285 -14.34 -8.41 7.53
CA LYS A 285 -15.01 -9.66 7.92
C LYS A 285 -15.35 -9.71 9.41
N ALA A 286 -14.68 -8.89 10.22
CA ALA A 286 -14.87 -8.87 11.66
C ALA A 286 -16.31 -8.46 12.04
N PRO A 287 -16.98 -9.19 12.96
CA PRO A 287 -18.36 -8.87 13.35
C PRO A 287 -18.43 -7.64 14.24
N VAL A 288 -19.58 -6.99 14.24
CA VAL A 288 -19.96 -6.04 15.29
C VAL A 288 -20.20 -6.85 16.58
N GLU A 289 -19.41 -6.57 17.62
CA GLU A 289 -19.54 -7.24 18.92
C GLU A 289 -20.44 -6.49 19.90
N THR A 290 -20.56 -5.19 19.75
CA THR A 290 -21.40 -4.35 20.61
C THR A 290 -22.19 -3.38 19.73
N PRO A 291 -23.47 -3.65 19.46
CA PRO A 291 -24.36 -2.69 18.80
C PRO A 291 -24.49 -1.43 19.64
N VAL A 292 -24.52 -0.27 18.97
CA VAL A 292 -24.73 1.04 19.61
C VAL A 292 -25.75 1.83 18.81
N CYS A 293 -26.45 2.76 19.48
CA CYS A 293 -27.43 3.63 18.85
C CYS A 293 -27.05 5.08 19.11
N PHE A 294 -27.22 5.94 18.10
CA PHE A 294 -26.96 7.37 18.21
C PHE A 294 -28.29 8.13 18.06
N ALA A 295 -28.57 9.02 19.00
CA ALA A 295 -29.81 9.78 19.01
C ALA A 295 -29.99 10.57 17.70
N GLY A 296 -31.15 10.38 17.04
CA GLY A 296 -31.48 10.99 15.75
C GLY A 296 -30.89 10.26 14.51
N PHE A 297 -30.32 9.06 14.70
CA PHE A 297 -29.79 8.22 13.63
C PHE A 297 -30.32 6.78 13.70
N ASP A 298 -31.61 6.62 13.97
CA ASP A 298 -32.31 5.33 14.10
C ASP A 298 -32.28 4.52 12.76
N ASP A 299 -32.03 5.21 11.66
CA ASP A 299 -31.91 4.67 10.30
C ASP A 299 -30.49 4.19 9.96
N VAL A 300 -29.50 4.41 10.85
CA VAL A 300 -28.10 3.96 10.68
C VAL A 300 -27.82 2.84 11.68
N GLN A 301 -27.43 1.67 11.15
CA GLN A 301 -26.90 0.60 11.99
C GLN A 301 -25.48 0.93 12.41
N ALA A 302 -25.21 0.91 13.71
CA ALA A 302 -23.88 1.24 14.23
C ALA A 302 -23.44 0.25 15.31
N GLY A 303 -22.11 0.09 15.47
CA GLY A 303 -21.56 -0.75 16.52
C GLY A 303 -20.05 -0.78 16.59
N ILE A 304 -19.55 -1.27 17.71
CA ILE A 304 -18.13 -1.52 17.94
C ILE A 304 -17.76 -2.86 17.30
N VAL A 305 -16.72 -2.86 16.46
CA VAL A 305 -16.26 -4.05 15.76
C VAL A 305 -15.33 -4.87 16.68
N LYS A 306 -15.46 -6.19 16.63
CA LYS A 306 -14.51 -7.11 17.28
C LYS A 306 -13.16 -7.06 16.54
N TRP A 307 -12.37 -6.08 16.88
CA TRP A 307 -11.08 -5.80 16.24
C TRP A 307 -10.05 -5.37 17.31
N PRO A 308 -8.74 -5.61 17.10
CA PRO A 308 -7.72 -5.20 18.09
C PRO A 308 -7.65 -3.68 18.26
N MET A 309 -7.98 -2.93 17.21
CA MET A 309 -8.10 -1.46 17.27
C MET A 309 -9.54 -1.01 17.52
N SER A 310 -9.72 0.25 17.90
CA SER A 310 -11.02 0.80 18.28
C SER A 310 -11.80 1.28 17.06
N VAL A 311 -12.75 0.47 16.59
CA VAL A 311 -13.51 0.70 15.35
C VAL A 311 -14.99 0.86 15.63
N ILE A 312 -15.57 1.96 15.15
CA ILE A 312 -17.02 2.17 15.07
C ILE A 312 -17.41 1.93 13.61
N ARG A 313 -18.27 0.94 13.38
CA ARG A 313 -18.84 0.63 12.05
C ARG A 313 -20.20 1.26 11.92
N LEU A 314 -20.42 1.98 10.81
CA LEU A 314 -21.69 2.54 10.42
C LEU A 314 -22.15 1.87 9.13
N ASN A 315 -23.44 1.52 9.05
CA ASN A 315 -24.05 0.93 7.86
C ASN A 315 -25.43 1.54 7.62
N GLY A 316 -25.72 1.89 6.36
CA GLY A 316 -26.98 2.50 5.96
C GLY A 316 -27.10 2.70 4.46
N GLU A 317 -28.33 2.92 3.99
CA GLU A 317 -28.60 3.13 2.57
C GLU A 317 -28.32 4.58 2.12
N ASP A 318 -28.55 5.54 2.99
CA ASP A 318 -28.34 6.97 2.70
C ASP A 318 -26.93 7.42 3.10
N PRO A 319 -26.03 7.69 2.12
CA PRO A 319 -24.68 8.14 2.41
C PRO A 319 -24.62 9.46 3.18
N GLN A 320 -25.64 10.35 3.03
CA GLN A 320 -25.67 11.63 3.74
C GLN A 320 -25.85 11.42 5.24
N ARG A 321 -26.67 10.45 5.66
CA ARG A 321 -26.86 10.08 7.05
C ARG A 321 -25.58 9.53 7.68
N LEU A 322 -24.83 8.71 6.91
CA LEU A 322 -23.51 8.21 7.36
C LEU A 322 -22.51 9.37 7.52
N ILE A 323 -22.48 10.32 6.57
CA ILE A 323 -21.62 11.51 6.64
C ILE A 323 -21.95 12.35 7.89
N ASP A 324 -23.23 12.60 8.14
CA ASP A 324 -23.68 13.40 9.27
C ASP A 324 -23.28 12.77 10.62
N LEU A 325 -23.45 11.45 10.74
CA LEU A 325 -23.07 10.73 11.94
C LEU A 325 -21.54 10.63 12.09
N ALA A 326 -20.83 10.34 11.01
CA ALA A 326 -19.37 10.27 11.04
C ALA A 326 -18.73 11.61 11.43
N ASP A 327 -19.27 12.73 10.94
CA ASP A 327 -18.81 14.07 11.30
C ASP A 327 -19.10 14.40 12.78
N ARG A 328 -20.27 13.99 13.29
CA ARG A 328 -20.61 14.10 14.72
C ARG A 328 -19.64 13.30 15.58
N ILE A 329 -19.35 12.03 15.20
CA ILE A 329 -18.37 11.19 15.90
C ILE A 329 -16.97 11.81 15.87
N LEU A 330 -16.51 12.28 14.70
CA LEU A 330 -15.21 12.92 14.56
C LEU A 330 -15.09 14.18 15.42
N THR A 331 -16.13 15.04 15.42
CA THR A 331 -16.15 16.27 16.20
C THR A 331 -16.08 15.97 17.70
N SER A 332 -16.86 15.00 18.16
CA SER A 332 -16.81 14.54 19.57
C SER A 332 -15.45 13.96 19.91
N TRP A 333 -14.87 13.12 19.01
CA TRP A 333 -13.58 12.48 19.23
C TRP A 333 -12.44 13.50 19.30
N ARG A 334 -12.41 14.49 18.42
CA ARG A 334 -11.35 15.52 18.42
C ARG A 334 -11.28 16.31 19.73
N GLY A 335 -12.39 16.54 20.41
CA GLY A 335 -12.42 17.23 21.70
C GLY A 335 -12.39 16.31 22.93
N TYR A 336 -12.34 14.99 22.74
CA TYR A 336 -12.48 14.02 23.84
C TYR A 336 -11.21 13.79 24.63
N THR A 337 -11.31 13.99 25.95
CA THR A 337 -10.25 13.66 26.92
C THR A 337 -10.80 12.72 27.98
N ASP A 338 -10.16 11.57 28.15
CA ASP A 338 -10.40 10.61 29.23
C ASP A 338 -9.04 10.23 29.85
N ARG A 339 -8.72 10.88 30.98
CA ARG A 339 -7.41 10.68 31.63
C ARG A 339 -7.27 9.28 32.22
N GLU A 340 -8.37 8.65 32.61
CA GLU A 340 -8.36 7.27 33.13
C GLU A 340 -7.97 6.28 32.03
N ALA A 341 -8.41 6.54 30.80
CA ALA A 341 -8.03 5.74 29.63
C ALA A 341 -6.76 6.27 28.94
N MET A 342 -6.03 7.22 29.53
CA MET A 342 -4.85 7.87 28.96
C MET A 342 -5.09 8.61 27.64
N ILE A 343 -6.32 9.00 27.36
CA ILE A 343 -6.71 9.74 26.17
C ILE A 343 -6.68 11.24 26.45
N LEU A 344 -5.87 11.98 25.70
CA LEU A 344 -5.84 13.43 25.72
C LEU A 344 -6.22 13.93 24.31
N ALA A 345 -7.15 14.90 24.25
CA ALA A 345 -7.53 15.56 23.00
C ALA A 345 -6.37 16.38 22.44
N GLU A 346 -5.62 17.06 23.34
CA GLU A 346 -4.49 17.92 22.98
C GLU A 346 -3.47 18.01 24.13
N THR A 347 -2.26 18.41 23.80
CA THR A 347 -1.21 18.80 24.77
C THR A 347 -0.53 20.04 24.21
N ASP A 348 -0.50 21.13 25.03
CA ASP A 348 0.10 22.42 24.64
C ASP A 348 -0.43 22.99 23.30
N GLY A 349 -1.71 22.71 23.00
CA GLY A 349 -2.38 23.15 21.75
C GLY A 349 -2.17 22.24 20.55
N GLU A 350 -1.38 21.16 20.68
CA GLU A 350 -1.19 20.18 19.60
C GLU A 350 -2.27 19.08 19.72
N PRO A 351 -3.05 18.82 18.66
CA PRO A 351 -4.12 17.83 18.69
C PRO A 351 -3.57 16.41 18.63
N HIS A 352 -4.25 15.48 19.31
CA HIS A 352 -3.88 14.06 19.33
C HIS A 352 -4.93 13.16 18.66
N ASN A 353 -6.21 13.51 18.73
CA ASN A 353 -7.30 12.66 18.26
C ASN A 353 -7.59 12.86 16.77
N THR A 354 -7.69 11.77 16.04
CA THR A 354 -8.11 11.73 14.65
C THR A 354 -8.73 10.37 14.31
N ILE A 355 -9.14 10.16 13.06
CA ILE A 355 -9.78 8.94 12.59
C ILE A 355 -9.08 8.45 11.31
N THR A 356 -8.96 7.14 11.16
CA THR A 356 -8.68 6.46 9.89
C THR A 356 -10.01 5.93 9.34
N PRO A 357 -10.65 6.59 8.35
CA PRO A 357 -11.93 6.17 7.80
C PRO A 357 -11.77 5.22 6.63
N ILE A 358 -12.63 4.18 6.55
CA ILE A 358 -12.65 3.21 5.45
C ILE A 358 -14.10 3.01 5.01
N ALA A 359 -14.36 3.19 3.72
CA ALA A 359 -15.67 3.04 3.10
C ALA A 359 -15.72 1.86 2.12
N ARG A 360 -16.88 1.21 2.03
CA ARG A 360 -17.18 0.16 1.04
C ARG A 360 -18.68 0.03 0.80
N ARG A 361 -19.04 -0.76 -0.22
CA ARG A 361 -20.43 -1.16 -0.44
C ARG A 361 -20.72 -2.52 0.22
N ARG A 362 -21.94 -2.67 0.75
CA ARG A 362 -22.52 -3.90 1.24
C ARG A 362 -23.88 -4.11 0.61
N GLY A 363 -23.92 -4.67 -0.60
CA GLY A 363 -25.13 -4.68 -1.40
C GLY A 363 -25.62 -3.26 -1.69
N GLU A 364 -26.86 -2.95 -1.32
CA GLU A 364 -27.43 -1.60 -1.51
C GLU A 364 -26.98 -0.60 -0.45
N CYS A 365 -26.39 -1.06 0.67
CA CYS A 365 -25.92 -0.18 1.73
C CYS A 365 -24.50 0.31 1.50
N TYR A 366 -24.19 1.45 2.10
CA TYR A 366 -22.83 1.92 2.34
C TYR A 366 -22.38 1.47 3.72
N GLU A 367 -21.11 1.12 3.86
CA GLU A 367 -20.49 0.81 5.13
C GLU A 367 -19.27 1.71 5.33
N LEU A 368 -19.17 2.34 6.50
CA LEU A 368 -18.09 3.23 6.87
C LEU A 368 -17.53 2.80 8.23
N ASP A 369 -16.27 2.36 8.23
CA ASP A 369 -15.51 2.06 9.44
C ASP A 369 -14.73 3.30 9.88
N LEU A 370 -14.92 3.72 11.12
CA LEU A 370 -14.21 4.84 11.75
C LEU A 370 -13.24 4.28 12.79
N VAL A 371 -11.96 4.19 12.44
CA VAL A 371 -10.93 3.71 13.37
C VAL A 371 -10.38 4.89 14.15
N LEU A 372 -10.64 4.91 15.46
CA LEU A 372 -10.17 5.97 16.35
C LEU A 372 -8.65 5.90 16.50
N ARG A 373 -7.98 7.03 16.32
CA ARG A 373 -6.53 7.16 16.44
C ARG A 373 -6.16 8.28 17.40
N ASN A 374 -5.01 8.10 18.06
CA ASN A 374 -4.43 9.12 18.93
C ASN A 374 -2.90 9.04 18.84
N ASN A 375 -2.22 10.18 18.70
CA ASN A 375 -0.76 10.24 18.50
C ASN A 375 0.01 10.72 19.75
N LEU A 376 -0.60 10.63 20.94
CA LEU A 376 0.05 11.00 22.19
C LEU A 376 1.38 10.26 22.37
N THR A 377 2.42 10.99 22.74
CA THR A 377 3.73 10.44 23.14
C THR A 377 3.95 10.63 24.62
N THR A 378 4.75 9.75 25.22
CA THR A 378 5.19 9.85 26.61
C THR A 378 6.71 9.63 26.68
N GLU A 379 7.32 9.92 27.83
CA GLU A 379 8.76 9.61 28.03
C GLU A 379 9.04 8.12 27.84
N GLU A 380 8.13 7.25 28.28
CA GLU A 380 8.24 5.79 28.14
C GLU A 380 7.98 5.34 26.69
N HIS A 381 7.07 6.02 25.98
CA HIS A 381 6.67 5.70 24.61
C HIS A 381 6.92 6.89 23.66
N PRO A 382 8.18 7.21 23.33
CA PRO A 382 8.52 8.38 22.51
C PRO A 382 8.09 8.26 21.04
N LEU A 383 7.79 7.05 20.56
CA LEU A 383 7.24 6.79 19.21
C LEU A 383 5.71 6.83 19.18
N GLY A 384 5.05 6.93 20.32
CA GLY A 384 3.60 6.95 20.48
C GLY A 384 3.11 5.95 21.52
N LEU A 385 2.17 6.38 22.38
CA LEU A 385 1.52 5.51 23.34
C LEU A 385 0.64 4.47 22.63
N TYR A 386 -0.02 4.87 21.51
CA TYR A 386 -0.85 4.03 20.66
C TYR A 386 -0.09 3.65 19.38
N HIS A 387 1.06 3.04 19.58
CA HIS A 387 2.04 2.62 18.59
C HIS A 387 2.67 1.29 19.05
N PRO A 388 3.23 0.44 18.17
CA PRO A 388 3.98 -0.73 18.61
C PRO A 388 5.07 -0.35 19.62
N HIS A 389 5.06 -1.00 20.79
CA HIS A 389 6.05 -0.75 21.83
C HIS A 389 7.35 -1.53 21.57
N ALA A 390 8.39 -1.20 22.33
CA ALA A 390 9.77 -1.64 22.08
C ALA A 390 9.94 -3.17 21.95
N GLU A 391 9.20 -3.95 22.74
CA GLU A 391 9.23 -5.42 22.73
C GLU A 391 8.76 -6.04 21.40
N LEU A 392 8.00 -5.29 20.59
CA LEU A 392 7.51 -5.74 19.28
C LEU A 392 8.37 -5.24 18.10
N HIS A 393 9.37 -4.37 18.36
CA HIS A 393 10.16 -3.72 17.31
C HIS A 393 11.06 -4.67 16.54
N HIS A 394 11.34 -5.86 17.07
CA HIS A 394 12.04 -6.90 16.35
C HIS A 394 11.25 -7.38 15.11
N ILE A 395 9.92 -7.26 15.11
CA ILE A 395 9.03 -7.56 13.97
C ILE A 395 8.54 -6.28 13.29
N LYS A 396 7.93 -5.35 14.04
CA LYS A 396 7.33 -4.14 13.47
C LYS A 396 7.59 -2.93 14.35
N LYS A 397 8.32 -1.95 13.81
CA LYS A 397 8.66 -0.68 14.48
C LYS A 397 7.99 0.51 13.82
N GLU A 398 7.62 0.39 12.54
CA GLU A 398 7.09 1.48 11.74
C GLU A 398 5.66 1.84 12.17
N ASN A 399 5.23 3.06 11.80
CA ASN A 399 3.87 3.53 12.04
C ASN A 399 2.83 2.60 11.39
N ILE A 400 1.69 2.46 12.06
CA ILE A 400 0.56 1.65 11.58
C ILE A 400 -0.34 2.52 10.71
N GLY A 401 -0.24 2.33 9.40
CA GLY A 401 -1.04 3.01 8.40
C GLY A 401 -2.34 2.28 8.05
N LEU A 402 -3.06 2.80 7.05
CA LEU A 402 -4.37 2.30 6.62
C LEU A 402 -4.39 0.79 6.34
N ILE A 403 -3.39 0.27 5.65
CA ILE A 403 -3.32 -1.13 5.23
C ILE A 403 -3.18 -2.05 6.44
N GLU A 404 -2.27 -1.71 7.35
CA GLU A 404 -2.07 -2.48 8.58
C GLU A 404 -3.29 -2.42 9.49
N VAL A 405 -3.94 -1.26 9.60
CA VAL A 405 -5.19 -1.09 10.37
C VAL A 405 -6.25 -2.09 9.94
N MET A 406 -6.33 -2.41 8.65
CA MET A 406 -7.30 -3.36 8.11
C MET A 406 -6.90 -4.83 8.26
N GLY A 407 -5.69 -5.13 8.75
CA GLY A 407 -5.24 -6.49 9.06
C GLY A 407 -4.24 -7.10 8.08
N LEU A 408 -3.58 -6.31 7.23
CA LEU A 408 -2.49 -6.75 6.38
C LEU A 408 -1.17 -6.15 6.88
N ALA A 409 -0.29 -6.98 7.43
CA ALA A 409 1.05 -6.58 7.82
C ALA A 409 1.95 -6.36 6.60
N VAL A 410 2.55 -5.18 6.50
CA VAL A 410 3.66 -4.92 5.58
C VAL A 410 4.95 -4.89 6.39
N LEU A 411 5.70 -5.98 6.32
CA LEU A 411 6.91 -6.20 7.12
C LEU A 411 8.18 -5.89 6.31
N PRO A 412 9.27 -5.44 6.97
CA PRO A 412 10.51 -5.08 6.29
C PRO A 412 11.25 -6.31 5.72
N ALA A 413 11.98 -6.09 4.62
CA ALA A 413 12.70 -7.14 3.88
C ALA A 413 13.70 -7.95 4.72
N ARG A 414 14.35 -7.32 5.72
CA ARG A 414 15.28 -7.99 6.64
C ARG A 414 14.70 -9.25 7.28
N LEU A 415 13.41 -9.25 7.57
CA LEU A 415 12.74 -10.37 8.24
C LEU A 415 12.75 -11.67 7.43
N LYS A 416 12.95 -11.62 6.11
CA LYS A 416 13.09 -12.86 5.31
C LYS A 416 14.28 -13.70 5.79
N ALA A 417 15.46 -13.08 5.94
CA ALA A 417 16.67 -13.76 6.39
C ALA A 417 16.63 -14.03 7.91
N GLU A 418 16.18 -13.06 8.69
CA GLU A 418 16.11 -13.15 10.15
C GLU A 418 15.19 -14.29 10.62
N LEU A 419 13.95 -14.38 10.08
CA LEU A 419 13.00 -15.43 10.48
C LEU A 419 13.43 -16.82 9.97
N ALA A 420 14.11 -16.90 8.82
CA ALA A 420 14.70 -18.16 8.35
C ALA A 420 15.79 -18.66 9.30
N ALA A 421 16.69 -17.76 9.74
CA ALA A 421 17.73 -18.09 10.71
C ALA A 421 17.15 -18.48 12.08
N VAL A 422 16.09 -17.81 12.55
CA VAL A 422 15.38 -18.17 13.77
C VAL A 422 14.81 -19.60 13.66
N ALA A 423 14.13 -19.92 12.54
CA ALA A 423 13.55 -21.24 12.33
C ALA A 423 14.63 -22.36 12.31
N GLU A 424 15.75 -22.12 11.64
CA GLU A 424 16.87 -23.06 11.59
C GLU A 424 17.44 -23.34 12.99
N LYS A 425 17.73 -22.28 13.75
CA LYS A 425 18.31 -22.40 15.10
C LYS A 425 17.35 -23.04 16.11
N LEU A 426 16.06 -22.76 16.00
CA LEU A 426 15.05 -23.45 16.84
C LEU A 426 14.96 -24.94 16.52
N ALA A 427 15.15 -25.33 15.26
CA ALA A 427 15.06 -26.73 14.83
C ALA A 427 16.29 -27.56 15.22
N ASP A 428 17.47 -26.96 15.30
CA ASP A 428 18.72 -27.63 15.66
C ASP A 428 19.17 -27.40 17.12
N GLY A 429 18.47 -26.52 17.86
CA GLY A 429 18.77 -26.20 19.25
C GLY A 429 19.95 -25.22 19.42
N SER A 430 20.38 -24.54 18.38
CA SER A 430 21.48 -23.58 18.40
C SER A 430 21.11 -22.30 19.18
N ASN A 431 22.14 -21.63 19.72
CA ASN A 431 21.94 -20.40 20.50
C ASN A 431 21.55 -19.20 19.60
N LEU A 432 20.31 -18.72 19.78
CA LEU A 432 19.77 -17.56 19.08
C LEU A 432 20.52 -16.26 19.34
N ARG A 433 21.10 -16.11 20.56
CA ARG A 433 21.77 -14.88 20.98
C ARG A 433 23.18 -14.71 20.43
N ALA A 434 23.74 -15.78 19.86
CA ALA A 434 25.12 -15.81 19.33
C ALA A 434 25.25 -15.26 17.91
N ASP A 435 24.13 -14.85 17.29
CA ASP A 435 24.10 -14.45 15.88
C ASP A 435 23.30 -13.15 15.74
N GLU A 436 23.85 -12.18 15.01
CA GLU A 436 23.25 -10.85 14.80
C GLU A 436 21.86 -10.94 14.12
N LEU A 437 21.63 -11.92 13.25
CA LEU A 437 20.34 -12.10 12.59
C LEU A 437 19.23 -12.56 13.56
N THR A 438 19.59 -13.24 14.64
CA THR A 438 18.61 -13.87 15.54
C THR A 438 18.56 -13.27 16.93
N ALA A 439 19.60 -12.54 17.35
CA ALA A 439 19.73 -12.02 18.71
C ALA A 439 18.56 -11.12 19.13
N SER A 440 18.06 -10.27 18.24
CA SER A 440 16.91 -9.38 18.52
C SER A 440 15.58 -10.13 18.67
N HIS A 441 15.49 -11.36 18.18
CA HIS A 441 14.33 -12.23 18.26
C HIS A 441 14.39 -13.26 19.38
N ALA A 442 15.53 -13.33 20.11
CA ALA A 442 15.82 -14.45 21.00
C ALA A 442 14.78 -14.58 22.14
N ASP A 443 14.46 -13.48 22.85
CA ASP A 443 13.50 -13.51 23.95
C ASP A 443 12.13 -14.02 23.52
N TRP A 444 11.63 -13.52 22.39
CA TRP A 444 10.37 -13.96 21.79
C TRP A 444 10.41 -15.42 21.34
N ALA A 445 11.46 -15.81 20.62
CA ALA A 445 11.58 -17.17 20.07
C ALA A 445 11.75 -18.22 21.20
N GLU A 446 12.57 -17.95 22.22
CA GLU A 446 12.74 -18.81 23.38
C GLU A 446 11.45 -18.92 24.22
N ALA A 447 10.63 -17.87 24.25
CA ALA A 447 9.36 -17.90 24.96
C ALA A 447 8.34 -18.82 24.29
N PHE A 448 8.09 -18.65 23.00
CA PHE A 448 7.10 -19.48 22.29
C PHE A 448 7.58 -20.91 22.05
N ALA A 449 8.87 -21.13 21.86
CA ALA A 449 9.43 -22.47 21.62
C ALA A 449 9.04 -23.49 22.68
N LYS A 450 8.79 -23.05 23.92
CA LYS A 450 8.35 -23.91 25.04
C LYS A 450 6.96 -24.52 24.81
N ASN A 451 6.17 -23.97 23.90
CA ASN A 451 4.80 -24.39 23.62
C ASN A 451 4.71 -25.36 22.44
N TYR A 452 5.84 -25.64 21.75
CA TYR A 452 5.87 -26.44 20.53
C TYR A 452 6.91 -27.55 20.58
N THR A 453 6.64 -28.63 19.85
CA THR A 453 7.67 -29.59 19.46
C THR A 453 8.21 -29.14 18.09
N ILE A 454 9.34 -28.48 18.09
CA ILE A 454 9.93 -27.88 16.88
C ILE A 454 10.85 -28.88 16.20
N THR A 455 10.68 -29.05 14.90
CA THR A 455 11.48 -29.89 14.02
C THR A 455 11.88 -29.11 12.78
N LYS A 456 12.80 -29.64 11.96
CA LYS A 456 13.18 -29.00 10.70
C LYS A 456 12.00 -28.81 9.74
N ASP A 457 11.00 -29.69 9.80
CA ASP A 457 9.87 -29.69 8.88
C ASP A 457 8.81 -28.64 9.24
N ASN A 458 8.68 -28.29 10.54
CA ASN A 458 7.63 -27.38 11.01
C ASN A 458 8.13 -26.03 11.56
N ALA A 459 9.43 -25.86 11.70
CA ALA A 459 10.00 -24.67 12.36
C ALA A 459 9.57 -23.35 11.67
N MET A 460 9.63 -23.29 10.33
CA MET A 460 9.25 -22.09 9.60
C MET A 460 7.75 -21.78 9.74
N GLU A 461 6.87 -22.78 9.68
CA GLU A 461 5.43 -22.60 9.86
C GLU A 461 5.11 -22.04 11.24
N ILE A 462 5.78 -22.56 12.29
CA ILE A 462 5.63 -22.07 13.66
C ILE A 462 6.10 -20.61 13.77
N VAL A 463 7.28 -20.28 13.23
CA VAL A 463 7.83 -18.91 13.25
C VAL A 463 6.90 -17.94 12.50
N GLN A 464 6.35 -18.34 11.36
CA GLN A 464 5.40 -17.53 10.60
C GLN A 464 4.11 -17.30 11.40
N LYS A 465 3.55 -18.34 12.01
CA LYS A 465 2.37 -18.24 12.89
C LYS A 465 2.62 -17.28 14.03
N GLU A 466 3.74 -17.44 14.75
CA GLU A 466 4.08 -16.59 15.90
C GLU A 466 4.36 -15.13 15.47
N THR A 467 4.94 -14.92 14.28
CA THR A 467 5.09 -13.57 13.68
C THR A 467 3.73 -12.89 13.46
N GLY A 468 2.74 -13.64 12.95
CA GLY A 468 1.38 -13.13 12.78
C GLY A 468 0.69 -12.81 14.11
N LEU A 469 0.95 -13.59 15.17
CA LEU A 469 0.46 -13.29 16.52
C LEU A 469 1.13 -12.02 17.10
N VAL A 470 2.42 -11.80 16.81
CA VAL A 470 3.07 -10.51 17.14
C VAL A 470 2.40 -9.36 16.41
N PHE A 471 2.01 -9.53 15.13
CA PHE A 471 1.30 -8.47 14.42
C PHE A 471 -0.09 -8.19 15.02
N ALA A 472 -0.82 -9.19 15.49
CA ALA A 472 -2.05 -8.95 16.25
C ALA A 472 -1.80 -8.08 17.49
N LYS A 473 -0.71 -8.34 18.23
CA LYS A 473 -0.25 -7.49 19.35
C LYS A 473 0.10 -6.07 18.92
N VAL A 474 0.75 -5.92 17.77
CA VAL A 474 1.05 -4.60 17.16
C VAL A 474 -0.24 -3.79 16.99
N LEU A 475 -1.30 -4.40 16.49
CA LEU A 475 -2.60 -3.75 16.34
C LEU A 475 -3.28 -3.44 17.68
N GLU A 476 -3.15 -4.32 18.69
CA GLU A 476 -3.64 -4.06 20.05
C GLU A 476 -2.93 -2.87 20.69
N HIS A 477 -1.60 -2.76 20.50
CA HIS A 477 -0.83 -1.60 20.99
C HIS A 477 -1.26 -0.31 20.28
N ALA A 478 -1.56 -0.38 18.98
CA ALA A 478 -2.04 0.75 18.21
C ALA A 478 -3.51 1.13 18.51
N GLY A 479 -4.28 0.24 19.13
CA GLY A 479 -5.66 0.48 19.56
C GLY A 479 -5.75 1.47 20.72
N VAL A 480 -6.66 2.46 20.61
CA VAL A 480 -6.85 3.48 21.66
C VAL A 480 -7.49 2.87 22.89
N TYR A 481 -8.64 2.22 22.73
CA TYR A 481 -9.27 1.46 23.81
C TYR A 481 -8.76 0.02 23.81
N LYS A 482 -8.11 -0.36 24.90
CA LYS A 482 -7.52 -1.71 25.03
C LYS A 482 -8.61 -2.79 25.13
N ARG A 483 -8.25 -4.01 24.74
CA ARG A 483 -9.16 -5.19 24.74
C ARG A 483 -9.35 -5.78 26.14
N THR A 484 -9.53 -4.91 27.15
CA THR A 484 -9.81 -5.26 28.55
C THR A 484 -11.23 -4.82 28.93
N PRO A 485 -11.79 -5.30 30.04
CA PRO A 485 -13.07 -4.79 30.54
C PRO A 485 -13.09 -3.26 30.74
N GLU A 486 -12.01 -2.71 31.32
CA GLU A 486 -11.86 -1.27 31.55
C GLU A 486 -11.77 -0.46 30.24
N GLY A 487 -11.03 -1.00 29.26
CA GLY A 487 -10.95 -0.39 27.91
C GLY A 487 -12.30 -0.40 27.19
N LYS A 488 -13.09 -1.48 27.35
CA LYS A 488 -14.44 -1.55 26.80
C LYS A 488 -15.40 -0.55 27.47
N GLU A 489 -15.34 -0.43 28.78
CA GLU A 489 -16.12 0.57 29.52
C GLU A 489 -15.74 2.01 29.12
N ALA A 490 -14.45 2.29 28.95
CA ALA A 490 -13.98 3.59 28.48
C ALA A 490 -14.48 3.90 27.05
N PHE A 491 -14.50 2.90 26.16
CA PHE A 491 -15.05 3.07 24.83
C PHE A 491 -16.54 3.37 24.85
N LEU A 492 -17.31 2.68 25.69
CA LEU A 492 -18.75 2.96 25.86
C LEU A 492 -18.98 4.34 26.45
N ARG A 493 -18.18 4.81 27.44
CA ARG A 493 -18.26 6.17 27.96
C ARG A 493 -18.09 7.23 26.86
N PHE A 494 -17.16 6.99 25.89
CA PHE A 494 -17.02 7.87 24.74
C PHE A 494 -18.28 7.84 23.86
N ILE A 495 -18.80 6.66 23.54
CA ILE A 495 -20.01 6.51 22.71
C ILE A 495 -21.21 7.25 23.32
N GLU A 496 -21.37 7.21 24.65
CA GLU A 496 -22.47 7.89 25.37
C GLU A 496 -22.39 9.42 25.31
N GLN A 497 -21.24 10.00 24.94
CA GLN A 497 -21.06 11.44 24.79
C GLN A 497 -21.34 11.96 23.35
N ILE A 498 -21.55 11.06 22.42
CA ILE A 498 -21.90 11.39 21.04
C ILE A 498 -23.43 11.59 20.93
#